data_2ea1c199dcb29d8254aa217a14f80349
#
_entry.id   2ea1c199dcb29d8254aa217a14f80349
#
_cell.length_a   1.000
_cell.length_b   1.000
_cell.length_c   1.000
_cell.angle_alpha   90.00
_cell.angle_beta   90.00
_cell.angle_gamma   90.00
#
_symmetry.space_group_name_H-M   'P 1'
#
loop_
_entity.id
_entity.type
_entity.pdbx_description
1 polymer ?
#
loop_
_entity_poly.entity_id
_entity_poly.type
_entity_poly.pdbx_seq_one_letter_code
_entity_poly.pdbx_strand_id
1 'polypeptide(L)'
;YFMPASLGFKPNIANIIHKKKTNEFFRQLIASVSSLTRHQDYETAFAYIEGFMGHYLLDTAMHPYVYSRVGTSISNRTLGEHFAIETDIDREVLWKYKKKHQTDFPHSSCIRLSPRERSVIARILSIAILGTYDINVTTRLIKAAMVSFKIESSMLIDEKTYKHNIIQFIEKRTLGYNIISPLLINEVRHVDDPCNLSHERWA
;
A
#
# COMPACT_ATOMS: atom_id res chain seq x y z
N TYR A 1 -1.65 -4.91 5.47
CA TYR A 1 -1.32 -5.70 4.26
C TYR A 1 -0.16 -6.67 4.48
N PHE A 2 0.93 -6.27 5.10
CA PHE A 2 2.17 -7.05 5.13
C PHE A 2 2.21 -8.12 6.23
N MET A 3 1.77 -7.81 7.44
CA MET A 3 1.95 -8.72 8.56
C MET A 3 1.20 -10.05 8.47
N PRO A 4 -0.06 -10.13 8.03
CA PRO A 4 -0.70 -11.43 7.88
C PRO A 4 0.00 -12.33 6.85
N ALA A 5 0.55 -11.75 5.77
CA ALA A 5 1.29 -12.50 4.77
C ALA A 5 2.69 -12.88 5.25
N SER A 6 3.40 -11.99 5.94
CA SER A 6 4.73 -12.24 6.52
C SER A 6 4.70 -13.26 7.65
N LEU A 7 3.57 -13.37 8.38
CA LEU A 7 3.34 -14.40 9.40
C LEU A 7 2.80 -15.73 8.81
N GLY A 8 2.78 -15.88 7.48
CA GLY A 8 2.35 -17.12 6.83
C GLY A 8 0.85 -17.36 6.80
N PHE A 9 0.02 -16.36 7.13
CA PHE A 9 -1.43 -16.48 7.00
C PHE A 9 -1.85 -16.64 5.53
N LYS A 10 -2.45 -17.76 5.21
CA LYS A 10 -3.01 -18.05 3.89
C LYS A 10 -4.53 -18.21 4.01
N PRO A 11 -5.33 -17.74 3.02
CA PRO A 11 -4.91 -17.04 1.80
C PRO A 11 -4.53 -15.58 2.06
N ASN A 12 -3.66 -15.00 1.22
CA ASN A 12 -3.38 -13.57 1.24
C ASN A 12 -4.60 -12.80 0.65
N ILE A 13 -5.46 -12.30 1.53
CA ILE A 13 -6.71 -11.62 1.18
C ILE A 13 -6.45 -10.38 0.32
N ALA A 14 -5.39 -9.63 0.61
CA ALA A 14 -5.04 -8.45 -0.17
C ALA A 14 -4.80 -8.80 -1.64
N ASN A 15 -3.98 -9.81 -1.92
CA ASN A 15 -3.75 -10.27 -3.28
C ASN A 15 -5.02 -10.77 -3.99
N ILE A 16 -5.96 -11.34 -3.24
CA ILE A 16 -7.24 -11.78 -3.79
C ILE A 16 -8.09 -10.58 -4.20
N ILE A 17 -8.21 -9.57 -3.32
CA ILE A 17 -8.98 -8.34 -3.59
C ILE A 17 -8.42 -7.59 -4.80
N HIS A 18 -7.10 -7.49 -4.93
CA HIS A 18 -6.47 -6.83 -6.08
C HIS A 18 -6.68 -7.55 -7.42
N LYS A 19 -6.84 -8.87 -7.41
CA LYS A 19 -6.83 -9.68 -8.64
C LYS A 19 -8.19 -10.20 -9.08
N LYS A 20 -9.16 -10.26 -8.17
CA LYS A 20 -10.42 -10.98 -8.43
C LYS A 20 -11.62 -10.23 -7.87
N LYS A 21 -12.71 -10.20 -8.66
CA LYS A 21 -14.03 -9.71 -8.24
C LYS A 21 -14.04 -8.30 -7.64
N THR A 22 -13.20 -7.39 -8.14
CA THR A 22 -13.05 -6.04 -7.57
C THR A 22 -14.36 -5.27 -7.56
N ASN A 23 -15.12 -5.29 -8.66
CA ASN A 23 -16.43 -4.62 -8.73
C ASN A 23 -17.43 -5.21 -7.72
N GLU A 24 -17.43 -6.52 -7.57
CA GLU A 24 -18.26 -7.21 -6.58
C GLU A 24 -17.87 -6.82 -5.16
N PHE A 25 -16.59 -6.78 -4.89
CA PHE A 25 -16.07 -6.35 -3.59
C PHE A 25 -16.51 -4.93 -3.23
N PHE A 26 -16.41 -3.97 -4.17
CA PHE A 26 -16.88 -2.60 -3.92
C PHE A 26 -18.40 -2.55 -3.67
N ARG A 27 -19.20 -3.31 -4.41
CA ARG A 27 -20.66 -3.40 -4.17
C ARG A 27 -20.95 -3.94 -2.77
N GLN A 28 -20.28 -5.01 -2.36
CA GLN A 28 -20.44 -5.59 -1.04
C GLN A 28 -19.93 -4.65 0.06
N LEU A 29 -18.86 -3.92 -0.18
CA LEU A 29 -18.31 -2.94 0.75
C LEU A 29 -19.32 -1.79 0.99
N ILE A 30 -19.93 -1.25 -0.07
CA ILE A 30 -20.97 -0.22 0.04
C ILE A 30 -22.21 -0.80 0.74
N ALA A 31 -22.65 -1.99 0.35
CA ALA A 31 -23.82 -2.65 0.96
C ALA A 31 -23.61 -2.91 2.46
N SER A 32 -22.38 -3.21 2.88
CA SER A 32 -22.06 -3.48 4.28
C SER A 32 -22.28 -2.27 5.21
N VAL A 33 -22.35 -1.06 4.66
CA VAL A 33 -22.65 0.18 5.40
C VAL A 33 -24.01 0.13 6.06
N SER A 34 -24.99 -0.56 5.46
CA SER A 34 -26.32 -0.76 6.04
C SER A 34 -26.32 -1.48 7.40
N SER A 35 -25.22 -2.17 7.73
CA SER A 35 -25.04 -2.83 9.03
C SER A 35 -24.72 -1.84 10.18
N LEU A 36 -24.45 -0.58 9.86
CA LEU A 36 -24.14 0.47 10.83
C LEU A 36 -25.45 1.12 11.30
N THR A 37 -25.43 1.69 12.51
CA THR A 37 -26.61 2.31 13.13
C THR A 37 -26.39 3.76 13.55
N ARG A 38 -25.13 4.21 13.61
CA ARG A 38 -24.80 5.55 14.10
C ARG A 38 -24.28 6.41 12.97
N HIS A 39 -24.73 7.66 12.89
CA HIS A 39 -24.30 8.62 11.86
C HIS A 39 -22.78 8.73 11.74
N GLN A 40 -22.07 8.88 12.84
CA GLN A 40 -20.61 8.99 12.85
C GLN A 40 -19.90 7.71 12.32
N ASP A 41 -20.54 6.54 12.43
CA ASP A 41 -19.98 5.30 11.87
C ASP A 41 -20.15 5.27 10.34
N TYR A 42 -21.23 5.87 9.80
CA TYR A 42 -21.39 6.09 8.35
C TYR A 42 -20.30 7.00 7.79
N GLU A 43 -20.00 8.12 8.43
CA GLU A 43 -18.93 9.03 8.00
C GLU A 43 -17.58 8.32 7.94
N THR A 44 -17.25 7.55 8.98
CA THR A 44 -16.03 6.73 9.01
C THR A 44 -16.01 5.69 7.87
N ALA A 45 -17.12 5.02 7.62
CA ALA A 45 -17.22 4.01 6.58
C ALA A 45 -17.07 4.62 5.18
N PHE A 46 -17.75 5.72 4.91
CA PHE A 46 -17.66 6.42 3.61
C PHE A 46 -16.26 6.99 3.37
N ALA A 47 -15.65 7.64 4.36
CA ALA A 47 -14.27 8.12 4.23
C ALA A 47 -13.28 7.00 3.91
N TYR A 48 -13.47 5.81 4.53
CA TYR A 48 -12.66 4.65 4.22
C TYR A 48 -12.90 4.13 2.79
N ILE A 49 -14.17 4.02 2.37
CA ILE A 49 -14.56 3.54 1.03
C ILE A 49 -14.02 4.48 -0.05
N GLU A 50 -14.16 5.77 0.12
CA GLU A 50 -13.63 6.79 -0.79
C GLU A 50 -12.11 6.73 -0.90
N GLY A 51 -11.40 6.61 0.23
CA GLY A 51 -9.95 6.44 0.24
C GLY A 51 -9.51 5.15 -0.44
N PHE A 52 -10.22 4.04 -0.22
CA PHE A 52 -9.92 2.77 -0.88
C PHE A 52 -10.19 2.81 -2.39
N MET A 53 -11.27 3.48 -2.80
CA MET A 53 -11.58 3.71 -4.22
C MET A 53 -10.52 4.60 -4.88
N GLY A 54 -10.10 5.66 -4.20
CA GLY A 54 -9.03 6.55 -4.67
C GLY A 54 -7.71 5.79 -4.89
N HIS A 55 -7.33 4.93 -3.94
CA HIS A 55 -6.16 4.05 -4.08
C HIS A 55 -6.31 3.13 -5.31
N TYR A 56 -7.45 2.47 -5.47
CA TYR A 56 -7.69 1.59 -6.61
C TYR A 56 -7.63 2.32 -7.96
N LEU A 57 -8.20 3.53 -8.05
CA LEU A 57 -8.15 4.34 -9.25
C LEU A 57 -6.71 4.79 -9.57
N LEU A 58 -5.94 5.16 -8.55
CA LEU A 58 -4.53 5.51 -8.72
C LEU A 58 -3.73 4.31 -9.23
N ASP A 59 -3.89 3.16 -8.63
CA ASP A 59 -3.23 1.91 -9.05
C ASP A 59 -3.53 1.57 -10.52
N THR A 60 -4.81 1.62 -10.91
CA THR A 60 -5.21 1.33 -12.29
C THR A 60 -4.66 2.34 -13.30
N ALA A 61 -4.47 3.58 -12.90
CA ALA A 61 -3.91 4.63 -13.76
C ALA A 61 -2.37 4.54 -13.86
N MET A 62 -1.69 4.18 -12.76
CA MET A 62 -0.22 4.21 -12.68
C MET A 62 0.46 2.90 -13.06
N HIS A 63 -0.13 1.75 -12.75
CA HIS A 63 0.48 0.45 -13.01
C HIS A 63 0.84 0.19 -14.49
N PRO A 64 0.06 0.61 -15.50
CA PRO A 64 0.50 0.46 -16.89
C PRO A 64 1.85 1.13 -17.15
N TYR A 65 2.08 2.32 -16.59
CA TYR A 65 3.36 3.01 -16.68
C TYR A 65 4.46 2.28 -15.90
N VAL A 66 4.20 1.91 -14.65
CA VAL A 66 5.18 1.20 -13.82
C VAL A 66 5.60 -0.10 -14.50
N TYR A 67 4.66 -0.91 -14.98
CA TYR A 67 4.96 -2.17 -15.68
C TYR A 67 5.68 -1.96 -17.01
N SER A 68 5.45 -0.87 -17.72
CA SER A 68 6.22 -0.55 -18.93
C SER A 68 7.71 -0.30 -18.63
N ARG A 69 8.01 0.17 -17.40
CA ARG A 69 9.37 0.49 -16.95
C ARG A 69 10.12 -0.72 -16.38
N VAL A 70 9.42 -1.60 -15.65
CA VAL A 70 10.05 -2.71 -14.91
C VAL A 70 9.74 -4.09 -15.50
N GLY A 71 8.80 -4.17 -16.43
CA GLY A 71 8.31 -5.41 -17.01
C GLY A 71 7.19 -6.05 -16.20
N THR A 72 6.53 -7.04 -16.81
CA THR A 72 5.34 -7.74 -16.23
C THR A 72 5.69 -9.09 -15.59
N SER A 73 6.95 -9.51 -15.62
CA SER A 73 7.36 -10.79 -15.03
C SER A 73 7.26 -10.74 -13.50
N ILE A 74 6.71 -11.80 -12.91
CA ILE A 74 6.56 -11.91 -11.46
C ILE A 74 7.83 -12.55 -10.88
N SER A 75 8.79 -11.75 -10.48
CA SER A 75 9.97 -12.17 -9.74
C SER A 75 10.23 -11.24 -8.56
N ASN A 76 11.00 -11.68 -7.58
CA ASN A 76 11.39 -10.81 -6.47
C ASN A 76 12.23 -9.62 -6.93
N ARG A 77 13.00 -9.79 -8.00
CA ARG A 77 13.78 -8.71 -8.60
C ARG A 77 12.88 -7.63 -9.20
N THR A 78 11.94 -8.03 -10.07
CA THR A 78 10.98 -7.08 -10.66
C THR A 78 10.08 -6.43 -9.62
N LEU A 79 9.77 -7.12 -8.52
CA LEU A 79 9.06 -6.53 -7.39
C LEU A 79 9.89 -5.44 -6.69
N GLY A 80 11.18 -5.63 -6.51
CA GLY A 80 12.08 -4.62 -5.97
C GLY A 80 12.23 -3.40 -6.89
N GLU A 81 12.33 -3.63 -8.21
CA GLU A 81 12.35 -2.58 -9.23
C GLU A 81 11.02 -1.80 -9.28
N HIS A 82 9.90 -2.49 -9.09
CA HIS A 82 8.56 -1.90 -8.97
C HIS A 82 8.49 -0.95 -7.76
N PHE A 83 8.90 -1.41 -6.58
CA PHE A 83 8.94 -0.55 -5.39
C PHE A 83 9.88 0.65 -5.56
N ALA A 84 11.01 0.45 -6.22
CA ALA A 84 11.98 1.52 -6.49
C ALA A 84 11.36 2.65 -7.32
N ILE A 85 10.69 2.32 -8.43
CA ILE A 85 10.08 3.34 -9.29
C ILE A 85 8.89 4.04 -8.61
N GLU A 86 8.04 3.30 -7.89
CA GLU A 86 6.91 3.90 -7.15
C GLU A 86 7.40 4.86 -6.07
N THR A 87 8.41 4.47 -5.31
CA THR A 87 9.01 5.34 -4.28
C THR A 87 9.58 6.63 -4.88
N ASP A 88 10.23 6.54 -6.03
CA ASP A 88 10.81 7.70 -6.69
C ASP A 88 9.74 8.59 -7.35
N ILE A 89 8.66 8.03 -7.90
CA ILE A 89 7.49 8.79 -8.36
C ILE A 89 6.85 9.55 -7.20
N ASP A 90 6.63 8.91 -6.07
CA ASP A 90 6.05 9.54 -4.88
C ASP A 90 6.90 10.72 -4.41
N ARG A 91 8.22 10.57 -4.42
CA ARG A 91 9.16 11.65 -4.07
C ARG A 91 9.03 12.84 -5.03
N GLU A 92 9.05 12.61 -6.33
CA GLU A 92 8.95 13.67 -7.33
C GLU A 92 7.58 14.39 -7.25
N VAL A 93 6.50 13.64 -7.09
CA VAL A 93 5.14 14.17 -6.95
C VAL A 93 5.00 14.99 -5.67
N LEU A 94 5.50 14.48 -4.55
CA LEU A 94 5.47 15.19 -3.26
C LEU A 94 6.25 16.50 -3.34
N TRP A 95 7.45 16.47 -3.91
CA TRP A 95 8.25 17.67 -4.12
C TRP A 95 7.58 18.65 -5.08
N LYS A 96 7.06 18.17 -6.19
CA LYS A 96 6.41 19.02 -7.21
C LYS A 96 5.22 19.79 -6.65
N TYR A 97 4.33 19.10 -5.91
CA TYR A 97 3.05 19.66 -5.49
C TYR A 97 3.03 20.19 -4.06
N LYS A 98 3.86 19.67 -3.17
CA LYS A 98 3.87 20.05 -1.76
C LYS A 98 5.16 20.74 -1.31
N LYS A 99 6.23 20.71 -2.13
CA LYS A 99 7.58 21.20 -1.76
C LYS A 99 8.08 20.58 -0.44
N LYS A 100 7.81 19.29 -0.26
CA LYS A 100 8.20 18.52 0.91
C LYS A 100 9.03 17.31 0.50
N HIS A 101 9.97 16.93 1.34
CA HIS A 101 10.65 15.65 1.26
C HIS A 101 9.78 14.52 1.84
N GLN A 102 10.01 13.28 1.45
CA GLN A 102 9.29 12.14 2.01
C GLN A 102 9.50 12.00 3.53
N THR A 103 10.68 12.36 4.01
CA THR A 103 11.03 12.39 5.44
C THR A 103 10.25 13.45 6.22
N ASP A 104 9.91 14.59 5.59
CA ASP A 104 9.08 15.65 6.20
C ASP A 104 7.59 15.27 6.26
N PHE A 105 7.19 14.27 5.51
CA PHE A 105 5.81 13.81 5.41
C PHE A 105 5.71 12.30 5.60
N PRO A 106 6.00 11.78 6.79
CA PRO A 106 5.99 10.35 7.03
C PRO A 106 4.59 9.78 6.90
N HIS A 107 4.40 8.80 6.04
CA HIS A 107 3.11 8.15 5.75
C HIS A 107 2.41 7.64 7.02
N SER A 108 3.17 7.15 8.00
CA SER A 108 2.65 6.69 9.28
C SER A 108 1.91 7.79 10.07
N SER A 109 2.24 9.07 9.85
CA SER A 109 1.56 10.20 10.50
C SER A 109 0.13 10.39 10.00
N CYS A 110 -0.20 9.91 8.80
CA CYS A 110 -1.53 9.96 8.21
C CYS A 110 -2.42 8.83 8.72
N ILE A 111 -1.85 7.77 9.31
CA ILE A 111 -2.58 6.60 9.81
C ILE A 111 -3.02 6.87 11.26
N ARG A 112 -4.08 7.65 11.43
CA ARG A 112 -4.62 8.05 12.74
C ARG A 112 -6.06 7.55 12.88
N LEU A 113 -6.21 6.29 13.27
CA LEU A 113 -7.53 5.69 13.50
C LEU A 113 -7.75 5.46 14.99
N SER A 114 -8.84 6.00 15.51
CA SER A 114 -9.34 5.70 16.86
C SER A 114 -9.73 4.21 16.98
N PRO A 115 -9.86 3.67 18.19
CA PRO A 115 -10.34 2.30 18.37
C PRO A 115 -11.74 2.06 17.76
N ARG A 116 -12.60 3.08 17.76
CA ARG A 116 -13.94 3.04 17.18
C ARG A 116 -13.87 2.98 15.66
N GLU A 117 -13.15 3.87 15.02
CA GLU A 117 -12.96 3.89 13.55
C GLU A 117 -12.39 2.57 13.06
N ARG A 118 -11.36 2.01 13.73
CA ARG A 118 -10.85 0.67 13.41
C ARG A 118 -11.93 -0.41 13.51
N SER A 119 -12.84 -0.31 14.48
CA SER A 119 -13.91 -1.29 14.64
C SER A 119 -14.97 -1.18 13.55
N VAL A 120 -15.32 0.04 13.12
CA VAL A 120 -16.24 0.30 12.00
C VAL A 120 -15.64 -0.25 10.70
N ILE A 121 -14.42 0.15 10.38
CA ILE A 121 -13.73 -0.30 9.15
C ILE A 121 -13.58 -1.84 9.14
N ALA A 122 -13.18 -2.43 10.27
CA ALA A 122 -13.04 -3.88 10.37
C ALA A 122 -14.37 -4.62 10.16
N ARG A 123 -15.50 -4.05 10.64
CA ARG A 123 -16.83 -4.62 10.47
C ARG A 123 -17.25 -4.63 9.00
N ILE A 124 -17.18 -3.47 8.32
CA ILE A 124 -17.59 -3.40 6.90
C ILE A 124 -16.70 -4.26 6.01
N LEU A 125 -15.37 -4.30 6.26
CA LEU A 125 -14.45 -5.16 5.53
C LEU A 125 -14.71 -6.65 5.75
N SER A 126 -14.98 -7.08 6.99
CA SER A 126 -15.29 -8.48 7.29
C SER A 126 -16.54 -8.95 6.55
N ILE A 127 -17.58 -8.13 6.51
CA ILE A 127 -18.83 -8.41 5.78
C ILE A 127 -18.56 -8.46 4.27
N ALA A 128 -17.86 -7.48 3.73
CA ALA A 128 -17.60 -7.40 2.29
C ALA A 128 -16.71 -8.54 1.79
N ILE A 129 -15.69 -8.92 2.55
CA ILE A 129 -14.80 -10.04 2.22
C ILE A 129 -15.60 -11.36 2.22
N LEU A 130 -16.39 -11.60 3.25
CA LEU A 130 -17.23 -12.79 3.32
C LEU A 130 -18.22 -12.84 2.16
N GLY A 131 -18.94 -11.75 1.90
CA GLY A 131 -19.95 -11.69 0.83
C GLY A 131 -19.38 -11.81 -0.58
N THR A 132 -18.11 -11.42 -0.80
CA THR A 132 -17.50 -11.48 -2.12
C THR A 132 -16.74 -12.77 -2.39
N TYR A 133 -15.97 -13.23 -1.39
CA TYR A 133 -14.97 -14.29 -1.58
C TYR A 133 -15.28 -15.57 -0.81
N ASP A 134 -16.34 -15.58 0.01
CA ASP A 134 -16.68 -16.68 0.93
C ASP A 134 -15.54 -17.02 1.90
N ILE A 135 -14.80 -15.97 2.31
CA ILE A 135 -13.68 -16.08 3.24
C ILE A 135 -14.03 -15.37 4.54
N ASN A 136 -14.07 -16.12 5.64
CA ASN A 136 -14.33 -15.55 6.95
C ASN A 136 -13.07 -14.94 7.56
N VAL A 137 -13.00 -13.60 7.57
CA VAL A 137 -11.93 -12.84 8.22
C VAL A 137 -12.49 -12.13 9.43
N THR A 138 -11.96 -12.44 10.60
CA THR A 138 -12.45 -11.83 11.85
C THR A 138 -12.10 -10.35 11.93
N THR A 139 -12.99 -9.55 12.52
CA THR A 139 -12.72 -8.13 12.78
C THR A 139 -11.48 -7.90 13.66
N ARG A 140 -11.15 -8.87 14.52
CA ARG A 140 -9.92 -8.84 15.34
C ARG A 140 -8.66 -8.86 14.46
N LEU A 141 -8.63 -9.74 13.46
CA LEU A 141 -7.50 -9.86 12.54
C LEU A 141 -7.35 -8.59 11.67
N ILE A 142 -8.47 -8.05 11.17
CA ILE A 142 -8.44 -6.82 10.38
C ILE A 142 -7.93 -5.64 11.23
N LYS A 143 -8.39 -5.51 12.48
CA LYS A 143 -7.88 -4.47 13.40
C LYS A 143 -6.40 -4.63 13.71
N ALA A 144 -5.93 -5.85 13.89
CA ALA A 144 -4.50 -6.12 14.09
C ALA A 144 -3.68 -5.72 12.85
N ALA A 145 -4.17 -6.02 11.64
CA ALA A 145 -3.53 -5.61 10.40
C ALA A 145 -3.40 -4.08 10.25
N MET A 146 -4.42 -3.31 10.65
CA MET A 146 -4.34 -1.83 10.65
C MET A 146 -3.27 -1.30 11.62
N VAL A 147 -3.17 -1.91 12.80
CA VAL A 147 -2.15 -1.51 13.78
C VAL A 147 -0.75 -1.87 13.29
N SER A 148 -0.57 -3.06 12.75
CA SER A 148 0.72 -3.49 12.23
C SER A 148 1.18 -2.66 11.04
N PHE A 149 0.27 -2.31 10.13
CA PHE A 149 0.57 -1.43 9.00
C PHE A 149 1.13 -0.06 9.46
N LYS A 150 0.53 0.52 10.51
CA LYS A 150 1.04 1.76 11.10
C LYS A 150 2.45 1.59 11.68
N ILE A 151 2.69 0.50 12.40
CA ILE A 151 4.01 0.20 13.01
C ILE A 151 5.04 -0.02 11.90
N GLU A 152 4.73 -0.87 10.93
CA GLU A 152 5.60 -1.18 9.79
C GLU A 152 5.96 0.09 9.00
N SER A 153 4.96 0.93 8.68
CA SER A 153 5.18 2.21 8.01
C SER A 153 6.09 3.15 8.80
N SER A 154 5.99 3.13 10.14
CA SER A 154 6.88 3.92 11.00
C SER A 154 8.32 3.38 11.01
N MET A 155 8.47 2.06 10.90
CA MET A 155 9.79 1.43 10.85
C MET A 155 10.53 1.68 9.53
N LEU A 156 9.82 2.02 8.46
CA LEU A 156 10.42 2.33 7.16
C LEU A 156 11.07 3.72 7.10
N ILE A 157 10.83 4.61 8.07
CA ILE A 157 11.44 5.94 8.11
C ILE A 157 12.94 5.80 8.35
N ASP A 158 13.76 6.39 7.47
CA ASP A 158 15.22 6.32 7.49
C ASP A 158 15.87 7.63 7.04
N GLU A 159 15.61 8.70 7.77
CA GLU A 159 16.07 10.07 7.46
C GLU A 159 17.59 10.17 7.16
N LYS A 160 18.39 9.34 7.81
CA LYS A 160 19.85 9.36 7.72
C LYS A 160 20.43 8.30 6.78
N THR A 161 19.58 7.56 6.06
CA THR A 161 19.96 6.50 5.12
C THR A 161 20.79 5.34 5.73
N TYR A 162 20.87 5.24 7.05
CA TYR A 162 21.65 4.17 7.68
C TYR A 162 21.06 2.78 7.46
N LYS A 163 19.73 2.66 7.61
CA LYS A 163 19.03 1.41 7.35
C LYS A 163 19.15 1.02 5.89
N HIS A 164 18.97 2.01 4.99
CA HIS A 164 19.10 1.82 3.54
C HIS A 164 20.45 1.22 3.19
N ASN A 165 21.53 1.84 3.63
CA ASN A 165 22.90 1.42 3.29
C ASN A 165 23.19 0.00 3.79
N ILE A 166 22.77 -0.33 5.02
CA ILE A 166 22.97 -1.66 5.61
C ILE A 166 22.14 -2.71 4.86
N ILE A 167 20.85 -2.45 4.67
CA ILE A 167 19.94 -3.39 4.02
C ILE A 167 20.33 -3.59 2.56
N GLN A 168 20.64 -2.53 1.82
CA GLN A 168 21.10 -2.62 0.43
C GLN A 168 22.40 -3.43 0.31
N PHE A 169 23.34 -3.24 1.23
CA PHE A 169 24.58 -4.02 1.25
C PHE A 169 24.29 -5.52 1.43
N ILE A 170 23.41 -5.86 2.38
CA ILE A 170 23.01 -7.25 2.63
C ILE A 170 22.28 -7.82 1.40
N GLU A 171 21.30 -7.11 0.87
CA GLU A 171 20.53 -7.53 -0.30
C GLU A 171 21.41 -7.79 -1.52
N LYS A 172 22.30 -6.87 -1.86
CA LYS A 172 23.24 -7.03 -2.98
C LYS A 172 24.13 -8.25 -2.82
N ARG A 173 24.57 -8.54 -1.59
CA ARG A 173 25.47 -9.66 -1.32
C ARG A 173 24.78 -11.02 -1.22
N THR A 174 23.54 -11.05 -0.78
CA THR A 174 22.78 -12.30 -0.57
C THR A 174 21.84 -12.63 -1.72
N LEU A 175 21.16 -11.63 -2.26
CA LEU A 175 20.11 -11.79 -3.28
C LEU A 175 20.57 -11.35 -4.69
N GLY A 176 21.53 -10.41 -4.77
CA GLY A 176 21.96 -9.79 -6.02
C GLY A 176 20.98 -8.72 -6.56
N TYR A 177 19.93 -8.38 -5.83
CA TYR A 177 18.96 -7.34 -6.16
C TYR A 177 18.40 -6.70 -4.89
N ASN A 178 17.79 -5.52 -5.04
CA ASN A 178 17.15 -4.79 -3.93
C ASN A 178 15.66 -5.13 -3.89
N ILE A 179 15.07 -5.25 -2.69
CA ILE A 179 13.64 -5.48 -2.50
C ILE A 179 13.07 -4.70 -1.29
N ILE A 180 13.83 -4.61 -0.20
CA ILE A 180 13.43 -3.92 1.04
C ILE A 180 14.00 -2.50 1.05
N SER A 181 15.25 -2.33 0.62
CA SER A 181 15.90 -1.01 0.61
C SER A 181 15.14 0.06 -0.17
N PRO A 182 14.45 -0.23 -1.30
CA PRO A 182 13.64 0.78 -1.98
C PRO A 182 12.38 1.21 -1.24
N LEU A 183 11.90 0.42 -0.27
CA LEU A 183 10.72 0.75 0.55
C LEU A 183 11.03 1.74 1.68
N LEU A 184 12.30 2.00 1.95
CA LEU A 184 12.69 2.89 3.03
C LEU A 184 12.45 4.36 2.66
N ILE A 185 11.83 5.08 3.58
CA ILE A 185 11.49 6.49 3.43
C ILE A 185 12.72 7.34 3.68
N ASN A 186 13.41 7.70 2.63
CA ASN A 186 14.61 8.54 2.61
C ASN A 186 14.73 9.30 1.27
N GLU A 187 15.83 10.00 1.04
CA GLU A 187 16.06 10.79 -0.17
C GLU A 187 16.96 10.08 -1.20
N VAL A 188 17.19 8.77 -1.05
CA VAL A 188 17.97 8.00 -2.03
C VAL A 188 17.16 7.79 -3.30
N ARG A 189 17.72 8.20 -4.43
CA ARG A 189 17.12 7.96 -5.75
C ARG A 189 17.50 6.56 -6.24
N HIS A 190 16.53 5.84 -6.76
CA HIS A 190 16.67 4.46 -7.24
C HIS A 190 16.64 4.37 -8.77
N VAL A 191 15.89 5.26 -9.41
CA VAL A 191 15.59 5.22 -10.84
C VAL A 191 15.81 6.59 -11.46
N ASP A 192 16.38 6.64 -12.66
CA ASP A 192 16.48 7.87 -13.42
C ASP A 192 15.14 8.21 -14.07
N ASP A 193 14.79 9.50 -14.05
CA ASP A 193 13.55 10.05 -14.63
C ASP A 193 12.28 9.23 -14.31
N PRO A 194 11.94 9.06 -13.03
CA PRO A 194 10.82 8.19 -12.62
C PRO A 194 9.47 8.63 -13.15
N CYS A 195 9.29 9.93 -13.45
CA CYS A 195 8.05 10.51 -13.98
C CYS A 195 8.08 10.71 -15.51
N ASN A 196 9.11 10.21 -16.20
CA ASN A 196 9.30 10.38 -17.65
C ASN A 196 9.21 11.84 -18.12
N LEU A 197 9.87 12.73 -17.40
CA LEU A 197 9.88 14.17 -17.73
C LEU A 197 10.67 14.45 -19.01
N SER A 198 11.58 13.57 -19.39
CA SER A 198 12.30 13.59 -20.68
C SER A 198 11.42 13.21 -21.87
N HIS A 199 10.20 12.73 -21.61
CA HIS A 199 9.25 12.24 -22.65
C HIS A 199 9.82 11.13 -23.53
N GLU A 200 10.72 10.30 -23.00
CA GLU A 200 11.20 9.11 -23.68
C GLU A 200 10.06 8.10 -23.88
N ARG A 201 10.07 7.42 -25.04
CA ARG A 201 9.14 6.33 -25.31
C ARG A 201 9.73 5.05 -24.77
N TRP A 202 9.03 4.46 -23.80
CA TRP A 202 9.35 3.14 -23.28
C TRP A 202 8.63 2.07 -24.12
N ALA A 203 9.36 1.08 -24.55
CA ALA A 203 8.87 0.02 -25.44
C ALA A 203 8.00 -0.99 -24.69
#